data_554cb1cd693f1e64966aa0dc225c1084
#
_entry.id   554cb1cd693f1e64966aa0dc225c1084
#
_cell.length_a   1.000
_cell.length_b   1.000
_cell.length_c   1.000
_cell.angle_alpha   90.00
_cell.angle_beta   90.00
_cell.angle_gamma   90.00
#
_symmetry.space_group_name_H-M   'P 1'
#
loop_
_entity.id
_entity.type
_entity.pdbx_description
1 polymer ?
#
loop_
_entity_poly.entity_id
_entity_poly.type
_entity_poly.pdbx_seq_one_letter_code
_entity_poly.pdbx_strand_id
1 'polypeptide(L)'
;MLQPIEARCLSSLPGVRHGFFTRGGGVSGGLYASLNCGPGSSDEPSHVAENRARVARHLGAGEANLITLYQVHGATALCVEGPVTAQDRPKADAVVTRTPGLAVAVLTADCAPVLLADPEARVVAAAHAGWRGAAAGIIESAVAEMERQGAQRERIRAAIGPTIGQGAYEVGPDFEAELLKGCAGNEKYFLRINANARARFDLPGFVEGRLAAAGLAEIERQSPCTYENESIFFSFRRSQHRKEADYGRQIAAIVVT
;
A
#
# COMPACT_ATOMS: atom_id res chain seq x y z
N MET A 1 1.66 11.82 -19.16
CA MET A 1 1.22 10.42 -18.96
C MET A 1 1.65 9.96 -17.58
N LEU A 2 0.85 9.11 -16.91
CA LEU A 2 1.25 8.50 -15.64
C LEU A 2 2.38 7.50 -15.90
N GLN A 3 3.34 7.44 -14.98
CA GLN A 3 4.45 6.49 -15.00
C GLN A 3 4.52 5.78 -13.63
N PRO A 4 3.66 4.76 -13.41
CA PRO A 4 3.74 3.98 -12.19
C PRO A 4 5.00 3.11 -12.18
N ILE A 5 5.42 2.75 -10.98
CA ILE A 5 6.39 1.67 -10.79
C ILE A 5 5.61 0.36 -10.88
N GLU A 6 6.10 -0.57 -11.66
CA GLU A 6 5.51 -1.90 -11.84
C GLU A 6 6.46 -2.97 -11.29
N ALA A 7 5.89 -3.98 -10.65
CA ALA A 7 6.61 -5.16 -10.20
C ALA A 7 6.59 -6.25 -11.27
N ARG A 8 7.75 -6.84 -11.55
CA ARG A 8 7.89 -7.87 -12.60
C ARG A 8 7.06 -9.12 -12.30
N CYS A 9 7.03 -9.52 -11.03
CA CYS A 9 6.27 -10.70 -10.59
C CYS A 9 4.76 -10.58 -10.89
N LEU A 10 4.22 -9.35 -10.91
CA LEU A 10 2.81 -9.09 -11.23
C LEU A 10 2.60 -8.74 -12.71
N SER A 11 3.53 -7.98 -13.34
CA SER A 11 3.44 -7.62 -14.78
C SER A 11 3.54 -8.83 -15.71
N SER A 12 4.18 -9.91 -15.23
CA SER A 12 4.29 -11.17 -15.99
C SER A 12 3.00 -12.01 -16.00
N LEU A 13 2.00 -11.63 -15.18
CA LEU A 13 0.76 -12.40 -15.03
C LEU A 13 -0.25 -12.01 -16.12
N PRO A 14 -0.80 -12.99 -16.85
CA PRO A 14 -1.83 -12.71 -17.84
C PRO A 14 -3.11 -12.21 -17.16
N GLY A 15 -3.73 -11.17 -17.74
CA GLY A 15 -4.98 -10.61 -17.23
C GLY A 15 -4.86 -9.84 -15.92
N VAL A 16 -3.64 -9.46 -15.51
CA VAL A 16 -3.40 -8.59 -14.34
C VAL A 16 -2.74 -7.29 -14.78
N ARG A 17 -3.29 -6.17 -14.32
CA ARG A 17 -2.66 -4.84 -14.47
C ARG A 17 -2.53 -4.21 -13.10
N HIS A 18 -1.42 -3.54 -12.85
CA HIS A 18 -1.16 -2.92 -11.55
C HIS A 18 -0.23 -1.71 -11.68
N GLY A 19 -0.10 -0.97 -10.59
CA GLY A 19 0.88 0.09 -10.51
C GLY A 19 0.98 0.68 -9.10
N PHE A 20 2.21 1.01 -8.72
CA PHE A 20 2.52 1.89 -7.60
C PHE A 20 2.69 3.29 -8.17
N PHE A 21 1.65 4.10 -8.09
CA PHE A 21 1.64 5.42 -8.72
C PHE A 21 2.46 6.41 -7.91
N THR A 22 3.26 7.19 -8.62
CA THR A 22 4.07 8.26 -8.04
C THR A 22 3.23 9.53 -7.83
N ARG A 23 3.81 10.57 -7.23
CA ARG A 23 3.13 11.87 -7.11
C ARG A 23 3.00 12.65 -8.42
N GLY A 24 3.62 12.17 -9.51
CA GLY A 24 3.64 12.87 -10.80
C GLY A 24 2.42 12.60 -11.69
N GLY A 25 2.04 13.55 -12.54
CA GLY A 25 1.02 13.39 -13.59
C GLY A 25 -0.42 13.71 -13.19
N GLY A 26 -0.64 14.31 -12.03
CA GLY A 26 -1.94 14.77 -11.57
C GLY A 26 -2.23 16.24 -11.85
N VAL A 27 -3.29 16.76 -11.21
CA VAL A 27 -3.77 18.14 -11.34
C VAL A 27 -3.70 18.95 -10.05
N SER A 28 -3.42 18.33 -8.92
CA SER A 28 -3.33 19.01 -7.63
C SER A 28 -2.13 19.95 -7.57
N GLY A 29 -2.23 21.02 -6.78
CA GLY A 29 -1.19 22.02 -6.57
C GLY A 29 -0.60 21.99 -5.16
N GLY A 30 0.39 22.85 -4.92
CA GLY A 30 0.98 23.06 -3.59
C GLY A 30 1.51 21.77 -2.94
N LEU A 31 1.15 21.53 -1.69
CA LEU A 31 1.54 20.33 -0.94
C LEU A 31 1.13 19.02 -1.62
N TYR A 32 0.07 19.07 -2.42
CA TYR A 32 -0.55 17.92 -3.08
C TYR A 32 -0.05 17.70 -4.52
N ALA A 33 0.91 18.48 -4.99
CA ALA A 33 1.41 18.41 -6.37
C ALA A 33 2.10 17.06 -6.64
N SER A 34 1.58 16.28 -7.60
CA SER A 34 0.43 16.61 -8.44
C SER A 34 -0.66 15.53 -8.41
N LEU A 35 -0.34 14.22 -8.21
CA LEU A 35 -1.26 13.08 -8.25
C LEU A 35 -1.69 12.67 -6.84
N ASN A 36 -2.20 13.61 -6.05
CA ASN A 36 -2.81 13.25 -4.78
C ASN A 36 -4.13 12.51 -5.01
N CYS A 37 -4.21 11.26 -4.51
CA CYS A 37 -5.39 10.39 -4.62
C CYS A 37 -6.14 10.22 -3.29
N GLY A 38 -5.76 10.96 -2.26
CA GLY A 38 -6.32 10.84 -0.91
C GLY A 38 -7.55 11.69 -0.67
N PRO A 39 -8.79 11.12 -0.66
CA PRO A 39 -10.02 11.89 -0.46
C PRO A 39 -10.17 12.43 0.98
N GLY A 40 -9.30 12.04 1.90
CA GLY A 40 -9.25 12.58 3.26
C GLY A 40 -8.18 13.65 3.45
N SER A 41 -7.61 14.21 2.37
CA SER A 41 -6.74 15.38 2.41
C SER A 41 -7.57 16.67 2.33
N SER A 42 -6.95 17.79 2.66
CA SER A 42 -7.53 19.13 2.48
C SER A 42 -7.31 19.69 1.06
N ASP A 43 -6.98 18.83 0.09
CA ASP A 43 -6.91 19.17 -1.32
C ASP A 43 -8.31 19.41 -1.92
N GLU A 44 -8.39 20.09 -3.06
CA GLU A 44 -9.64 20.27 -3.79
C GLU A 44 -10.26 18.92 -4.16
N PRO A 45 -11.53 18.64 -3.74
CA PRO A 45 -12.15 17.35 -4.03
C PRO A 45 -12.22 16.99 -5.52
N SER A 46 -12.39 18.00 -6.39
CA SER A 46 -12.40 17.84 -7.85
C SER A 46 -11.02 17.40 -8.38
N HIS A 47 -9.92 17.89 -7.81
CA HIS A 47 -8.57 17.48 -8.18
C HIS A 47 -8.31 16.03 -7.79
N VAL A 48 -8.70 15.65 -6.56
CA VAL A 48 -8.59 14.25 -6.09
C VAL A 48 -9.41 13.32 -6.97
N ALA A 49 -10.64 13.71 -7.35
CA ALA A 49 -11.48 12.93 -8.25
C ALA A 49 -10.82 12.72 -9.63
N GLU A 50 -10.32 13.80 -10.27
CA GLU A 50 -9.62 13.70 -11.56
C GLU A 50 -8.33 12.86 -11.45
N ASN A 51 -7.55 13.01 -10.38
CA ASN A 51 -6.36 12.19 -10.17
C ASN A 51 -6.70 10.70 -10.09
N ARG A 52 -7.74 10.35 -9.36
CA ARG A 52 -8.24 8.97 -9.26
C ARG A 52 -8.78 8.45 -10.59
N ALA A 53 -9.49 9.29 -11.35
CA ALA A 53 -9.96 8.97 -12.69
C ALA A 53 -8.80 8.67 -13.66
N ARG A 54 -7.70 9.42 -13.59
CA ARG A 54 -6.48 9.14 -14.36
C ARG A 54 -5.89 7.78 -14.02
N VAL A 55 -5.84 7.43 -12.74
CA VAL A 55 -5.36 6.12 -12.28
C VAL A 55 -6.26 5.00 -12.82
N ALA A 56 -7.58 5.13 -12.68
CA ALA A 56 -8.54 4.14 -13.19
C ALA A 56 -8.38 3.93 -14.71
N ARG A 57 -8.34 5.02 -15.49
CA ARG A 57 -8.12 4.98 -16.95
C ARG A 57 -6.78 4.31 -17.32
N HIS A 58 -5.71 4.58 -16.58
CA HIS A 58 -4.40 3.94 -16.81
C HIS A 58 -4.48 2.42 -16.65
N LEU A 59 -5.22 1.95 -15.65
CA LEU A 59 -5.43 0.52 -15.40
C LEU A 59 -6.47 -0.12 -16.33
N GLY A 60 -7.17 0.66 -17.16
CA GLY A 60 -8.26 0.18 -18.00
C GLY A 60 -9.55 -0.11 -17.22
N ALA A 61 -9.66 0.42 -16.01
CA ALA A 61 -10.89 0.36 -15.21
C ALA A 61 -11.77 1.59 -15.46
N GLY A 62 -13.07 1.45 -15.26
CA GLY A 62 -13.97 2.60 -15.20
C GLY A 62 -13.68 3.47 -13.97
N GLU A 63 -13.97 4.76 -14.05
CA GLU A 63 -13.65 5.70 -12.97
C GLU A 63 -14.33 5.32 -11.63
N ALA A 64 -15.58 4.85 -11.69
CA ALA A 64 -16.32 4.34 -10.54
C ALA A 64 -15.79 3.01 -9.99
N ASN A 65 -14.94 2.32 -10.76
CA ASN A 65 -14.42 0.98 -10.45
C ASN A 65 -13.02 1.04 -9.79
N LEU A 66 -12.54 2.19 -9.36
CA LEU A 66 -11.31 2.29 -8.54
C LEU A 66 -11.69 2.37 -7.06
N ILE A 67 -11.60 1.25 -6.39
CA ILE A 67 -12.08 1.05 -5.02
C ILE A 67 -10.96 1.27 -4.00
N THR A 68 -11.22 2.14 -3.03
CA THR A 68 -10.42 2.26 -1.81
C THR A 68 -11.33 2.20 -0.60
N LEU A 69 -10.89 1.53 0.47
CA LEU A 69 -11.63 1.45 1.73
C LEU A 69 -11.20 2.56 2.71
N TYR A 70 -11.89 2.68 3.83
CA TYR A 70 -11.49 3.61 4.89
C TYR A 70 -10.40 2.93 5.75
N GLN A 71 -9.13 3.26 5.46
CA GLN A 71 -7.96 2.69 6.13
C GLN A 71 -7.86 3.18 7.57
N VAL A 72 -7.69 2.28 8.52
CA VAL A 72 -7.64 2.55 9.96
C VAL A 72 -6.37 2.00 10.63
N HIS A 73 -5.39 1.54 9.83
CA HIS A 73 -4.17 0.88 10.27
C HIS A 73 -4.45 -0.40 11.07
N GLY A 74 -5.53 -1.09 10.73
CA GLY A 74 -5.96 -2.37 11.31
C GLY A 74 -5.53 -3.58 10.49
N ALA A 75 -6.14 -4.73 10.81
CA ALA A 75 -5.88 -6.00 10.15
C ALA A 75 -7.12 -6.58 9.43
N THR A 76 -8.12 -5.77 9.14
CA THR A 76 -9.32 -6.24 8.45
C THR A 76 -9.10 -6.25 6.94
N ALA A 77 -9.38 -7.38 6.30
CA ALA A 77 -9.45 -7.54 4.85
C ALA A 77 -10.90 -7.81 4.43
N LEU A 78 -11.36 -7.19 3.35
CA LEU A 78 -12.71 -7.35 2.82
C LEU A 78 -12.70 -7.66 1.33
N CYS A 79 -13.55 -8.57 0.90
CA CYS A 79 -13.85 -8.76 -0.51
C CYS A 79 -14.90 -7.75 -0.98
N VAL A 80 -14.73 -7.25 -2.20
CA VAL A 80 -15.68 -6.36 -2.89
C VAL A 80 -16.01 -6.92 -4.27
N GLU A 81 -17.29 -6.86 -4.66
CA GLU A 81 -17.78 -7.37 -5.94
C GLU A 81 -18.25 -6.24 -6.87
N GLY A 82 -18.27 -5.01 -6.39
CA GLY A 82 -18.73 -3.84 -7.15
C GLY A 82 -18.25 -2.53 -6.56
N PRO A 83 -18.65 -1.40 -7.17
CA PRO A 83 -18.30 -0.07 -6.70
C PRO A 83 -18.78 0.19 -5.27
N VAL A 84 -17.95 0.89 -4.50
CA VAL A 84 -18.24 1.33 -3.13
C VAL A 84 -18.32 2.84 -3.13
N THR A 85 -19.43 3.39 -2.61
CA THR A 85 -19.61 4.84 -2.55
C THR A 85 -18.69 5.47 -1.49
N ALA A 86 -18.42 6.76 -1.63
CA ALA A 86 -17.57 7.47 -0.67
C ALA A 86 -18.14 7.48 0.75
N GLN A 87 -19.49 7.48 0.87
CA GLN A 87 -20.23 7.51 2.14
C GLN A 87 -20.23 6.13 2.84
N ASP A 88 -20.25 5.04 2.05
CA ASP A 88 -20.43 3.69 2.55
C ASP A 88 -19.11 2.88 2.61
N ARG A 89 -17.97 3.57 2.54
CA ARG A 89 -16.67 2.90 2.60
C ARG A 89 -16.48 2.18 3.94
N PRO A 90 -16.41 0.84 3.94
CA PRO A 90 -16.16 0.10 5.17
C PRO A 90 -14.74 0.36 5.69
N LYS A 91 -14.56 0.21 7.00
CA LYS A 91 -13.26 0.32 7.66
C LYS A 91 -12.49 -0.97 7.44
N ALA A 92 -11.44 -0.92 6.63
CA ALA A 92 -10.52 -2.04 6.41
C ALA A 92 -9.22 -1.53 5.77
N ASP A 93 -8.16 -2.32 5.92
CA ASP A 93 -6.83 -1.99 5.42
C ASP A 93 -6.37 -2.92 4.28
N ALA A 94 -7.16 -3.92 3.92
CA ALA A 94 -6.99 -4.66 2.68
C ALA A 94 -8.33 -4.84 1.96
N VAL A 95 -8.26 -4.82 0.63
CA VAL A 95 -9.39 -5.02 -0.26
C VAL A 95 -9.04 -6.09 -1.28
N VAL A 96 -9.94 -7.06 -1.45
CA VAL A 96 -9.81 -8.20 -2.34
C VAL A 96 -10.93 -8.18 -3.36
N THR A 97 -10.67 -8.62 -4.58
CA THR A 97 -11.71 -8.82 -5.59
C THR A 97 -11.34 -9.93 -6.58
N ARG A 98 -12.35 -10.53 -7.17
CA ARG A 98 -12.26 -11.40 -8.35
C ARG A 98 -13.06 -10.84 -9.53
N THR A 99 -13.68 -9.68 -9.38
CA THR A 99 -14.53 -9.05 -10.39
C THR A 99 -13.68 -8.41 -11.47
N PRO A 100 -13.76 -8.84 -12.74
CA PRO A 100 -13.02 -8.23 -13.83
C PRO A 100 -13.35 -6.75 -14.01
N GLY A 101 -12.32 -5.94 -14.25
CA GLY A 101 -12.47 -4.50 -14.44
C GLY A 101 -12.71 -3.70 -13.16
N LEU A 102 -12.78 -4.35 -11.98
CA LEU A 102 -12.85 -3.69 -10.69
C LEU A 102 -11.42 -3.56 -10.13
N ALA A 103 -10.87 -2.36 -10.11
CA ALA A 103 -9.54 -2.08 -9.57
C ALA A 103 -9.62 -1.85 -8.07
N VAL A 104 -8.86 -2.62 -7.30
CA VAL A 104 -8.72 -2.44 -5.84
C VAL A 104 -7.43 -1.73 -5.51
N ALA A 105 -7.47 -0.83 -4.53
CA ALA A 105 -6.37 0.07 -4.27
C ALA A 105 -6.23 0.46 -2.80
N VAL A 106 -5.02 0.84 -2.40
CA VAL A 106 -4.70 1.44 -1.10
C VAL A 106 -3.95 2.75 -1.27
N LEU A 107 -4.10 3.63 -0.30
CA LEU A 107 -3.47 4.95 -0.23
C LEU A 107 -2.35 4.91 0.78
N THR A 108 -1.20 5.48 0.43
CA THR A 108 -0.03 5.53 1.31
C THR A 108 0.67 6.88 1.26
N ALA A 109 1.35 7.21 2.34
CA ALA A 109 2.43 8.16 2.44
C ALA A 109 3.33 7.61 3.56
N ASP A 110 4.35 6.84 3.18
CA ASP A 110 5.30 6.09 4.01
C ASP A 110 4.92 4.65 4.40
N CYS A 111 3.64 4.32 4.66
CA CYS A 111 3.23 2.93 4.89
C CYS A 111 3.48 2.06 3.65
N ALA A 112 3.69 0.77 3.84
CA ALA A 112 3.95 -0.16 2.74
C ALA A 112 2.64 -0.56 2.04
N PRO A 113 2.48 -0.24 0.74
CA PRO A 113 1.42 -0.82 -0.06
C PRO A 113 1.86 -2.21 -0.53
N VAL A 114 0.97 -3.19 -0.43
CA VAL A 114 1.22 -4.55 -0.93
C VAL A 114 0.14 -4.90 -1.93
N LEU A 115 0.55 -5.29 -3.14
CA LEU A 115 -0.34 -5.79 -4.19
C LEU A 115 -0.12 -7.29 -4.34
N LEU A 116 -1.23 -8.04 -4.41
CA LEU A 116 -1.20 -9.50 -4.50
C LEU A 116 -2.09 -9.98 -5.64
N ALA A 117 -1.69 -11.08 -6.28
CA ALA A 117 -2.48 -11.71 -7.35
C ALA A 117 -2.30 -13.24 -7.38
N ASP A 118 -3.41 -13.97 -7.53
CA ASP A 118 -3.45 -15.34 -8.03
C ASP A 118 -4.05 -15.31 -9.44
N PRO A 119 -3.25 -15.54 -10.51
CA PRO A 119 -3.73 -15.40 -11.88
C PRO A 119 -4.70 -16.52 -12.29
N GLU A 120 -4.60 -17.72 -11.70
CA GLU A 120 -5.48 -18.85 -12.04
C GLU A 120 -6.86 -18.68 -11.41
N ALA A 121 -6.91 -18.29 -10.12
CA ALA A 121 -8.16 -17.99 -9.45
C ALA A 121 -8.77 -16.64 -9.89
N ARG A 122 -7.99 -15.81 -10.61
CA ARG A 122 -8.35 -14.44 -10.99
C ARG A 122 -8.74 -13.59 -9.79
N VAL A 123 -7.98 -13.72 -8.69
CA VAL A 123 -8.16 -12.97 -7.45
C VAL A 123 -7.00 -12.01 -7.28
N VAL A 124 -7.33 -10.74 -7.02
CA VAL A 124 -6.34 -9.70 -6.73
C VAL A 124 -6.65 -9.00 -5.40
N ALA A 125 -5.61 -8.47 -4.77
CA ALA A 125 -5.75 -7.73 -3.53
C ALA A 125 -4.78 -6.54 -3.46
N ALA A 126 -5.20 -5.52 -2.71
CA ALA A 126 -4.36 -4.42 -2.28
C ALA A 126 -4.43 -4.30 -0.76
N ALA A 127 -3.28 -4.31 -0.07
CA ALA A 127 -3.19 -4.19 1.38
C ALA A 127 -2.34 -2.99 1.79
N HIS A 128 -2.84 -2.22 2.77
CA HIS A 128 -2.16 -1.13 3.42
C HIS A 128 -1.45 -1.65 4.67
N ALA A 129 -0.16 -1.84 4.58
CA ALA A 129 0.66 -2.34 5.67
C ALA A 129 1.45 -1.20 6.34
N GLY A 130 0.78 -0.36 7.14
CA GLY A 130 1.44 0.41 8.17
C GLY A 130 1.94 -0.53 9.28
N TRP A 131 2.90 -0.09 10.10
CA TRP A 131 3.51 -0.98 11.11
C TRP A 131 2.49 -1.66 12.05
N ARG A 132 1.43 -0.92 12.48
CA ARG A 132 0.37 -1.48 13.33
C ARG A 132 -0.42 -2.56 12.62
N GLY A 133 -0.87 -2.29 11.41
CA GLY A 133 -1.59 -3.26 10.60
C GLY A 133 -0.74 -4.48 10.27
N ALA A 134 0.53 -4.27 9.91
CA ALA A 134 1.48 -5.36 9.66
C ALA A 134 1.72 -6.23 10.90
N ALA A 135 1.90 -5.61 12.08
CA ALA A 135 2.04 -6.34 13.35
C ALA A 135 0.75 -7.10 13.74
N ALA A 136 -0.41 -6.48 13.48
CA ALA A 136 -1.72 -7.08 13.77
C ALA A 136 -2.14 -8.16 12.77
N GLY A 137 -1.42 -8.38 11.65
CA GLY A 137 -1.67 -9.47 10.72
C GLY A 137 -2.47 -9.09 9.46
N ILE A 138 -2.36 -7.86 8.95
CA ILE A 138 -3.05 -7.45 7.73
C ILE A 138 -2.66 -8.29 6.51
N ILE A 139 -1.39 -8.73 6.44
CA ILE A 139 -0.91 -9.57 5.35
C ILE A 139 -1.60 -10.93 5.37
N GLU A 140 -1.62 -11.57 6.53
CA GLU A 140 -2.28 -12.86 6.73
C GLU A 140 -3.78 -12.78 6.49
N SER A 141 -4.40 -11.67 6.91
CA SER A 141 -5.83 -11.43 6.66
C SER A 141 -6.13 -11.24 5.17
N ALA A 142 -5.27 -10.54 4.44
CA ALA A 142 -5.42 -10.37 2.99
C ALA A 142 -5.28 -11.71 2.26
N VAL A 143 -4.27 -12.51 2.60
CA VAL A 143 -4.07 -13.86 2.03
C VAL A 143 -5.25 -14.78 2.34
N ALA A 144 -5.71 -14.82 3.59
CA ALA A 144 -6.85 -15.62 3.99
C ALA A 144 -8.15 -15.20 3.26
N GLU A 145 -8.34 -13.89 3.02
CA GLU A 145 -9.48 -13.42 2.23
C GLU A 145 -9.36 -13.84 0.77
N MET A 146 -8.16 -13.77 0.16
CA MET A 146 -7.93 -14.27 -1.19
C MET A 146 -8.21 -15.77 -1.30
N GLU A 147 -7.79 -16.58 -0.30
CA GLU A 147 -8.10 -18.01 -0.22
C GLU A 147 -9.61 -18.28 -0.15
N ARG A 148 -10.36 -17.49 0.62
CA ARG A 148 -11.84 -17.56 0.64
C ARG A 148 -12.47 -17.29 -0.73
N GLN A 149 -11.79 -16.47 -1.56
CA GLN A 149 -12.22 -16.19 -2.93
C GLN A 149 -11.69 -17.20 -3.96
N GLY A 150 -11.02 -18.28 -3.51
CA GLY A 150 -10.55 -19.40 -4.35
C GLY A 150 -9.09 -19.34 -4.75
N ALA A 151 -8.32 -18.36 -4.28
CA ALA A 151 -6.88 -18.32 -4.48
C ALA A 151 -6.17 -19.46 -3.72
N GLN A 152 -5.01 -19.88 -4.23
CA GLN A 152 -4.11 -20.80 -3.55
C GLN A 152 -2.83 -20.07 -3.21
N ARG A 153 -2.41 -20.15 -1.94
CA ARG A 153 -1.29 -19.36 -1.44
C ARG A 153 0.02 -19.62 -2.20
N GLU A 154 0.22 -20.84 -2.66
CA GLU A 154 1.39 -21.27 -3.45
C GLU A 154 1.41 -20.67 -4.85
N ARG A 155 0.30 -20.06 -5.32
CA ARG A 155 0.19 -19.35 -6.59
C ARG A 155 0.14 -17.83 -6.42
N ILE A 156 -0.10 -17.36 -5.18
CA ILE A 156 -0.17 -15.92 -4.92
C ILE A 156 1.22 -15.32 -5.08
N ARG A 157 1.33 -14.31 -5.93
CA ARG A 157 2.50 -13.44 -6.04
C ARG A 157 2.21 -12.10 -5.39
N ALA A 158 3.21 -11.56 -4.70
CA ALA A 158 3.09 -10.33 -3.95
C ALA A 158 4.18 -9.33 -4.33
N ALA A 159 3.79 -8.06 -4.41
CA ALA A 159 4.73 -6.97 -4.58
C ALA A 159 4.55 -5.93 -3.47
N ILE A 160 5.66 -5.57 -2.81
CA ILE A 160 5.74 -4.48 -1.84
C ILE A 160 6.16 -3.23 -2.61
N GLY A 161 5.34 -2.19 -2.58
CA GLY A 161 5.62 -0.92 -3.25
C GLY A 161 6.52 0.01 -2.45
N PRO A 162 6.82 1.20 -3.01
CA PRO A 162 7.61 2.22 -2.33
C PRO A 162 7.04 2.58 -0.96
N THR A 163 7.92 2.60 0.03
CA THR A 163 7.61 2.83 1.44
C THR A 163 8.74 3.60 2.12
N ILE A 164 8.57 4.05 3.35
CA ILE A 164 9.66 4.68 4.10
C ILE A 164 10.77 3.64 4.37
N GLY A 165 11.99 3.94 3.96
CA GLY A 165 13.15 3.08 4.18
C GLY A 165 13.66 3.12 5.62
N GLN A 166 14.36 2.07 6.05
CA GLN A 166 14.91 1.97 7.42
C GLN A 166 15.75 3.19 7.80
N GLY A 167 16.55 3.72 6.87
CA GLY A 167 17.40 4.89 7.09
C GLY A 167 16.65 6.15 7.55
N ALA A 168 15.38 6.29 7.14
CA ALA A 168 14.52 7.44 7.43
C ALA A 168 13.46 7.16 8.51
N TYR A 169 13.27 5.89 8.91
CA TYR A 169 12.19 5.52 9.82
C TYR A 169 12.66 5.39 11.28
N GLU A 170 13.08 6.51 11.85
CA GLU A 170 13.39 6.59 13.29
C GLU A 170 12.12 6.43 14.13
N VAL A 171 12.17 5.60 15.18
CA VAL A 171 11.04 5.24 16.04
C VAL A 171 11.38 5.40 17.50
N GLY A 172 10.34 5.61 18.32
CA GLY A 172 10.50 5.74 19.78
C GLY A 172 10.57 4.38 20.49
N PRO A 173 10.98 4.37 21.78
CA PRO A 173 11.10 3.16 22.58
C PRO A 173 9.77 2.41 22.76
N ASP A 174 8.66 3.14 22.88
CA ASP A 174 7.33 2.51 23.03
C ASP A 174 6.91 1.71 21.78
N PHE A 175 7.26 2.24 20.58
CA PHE A 175 7.05 1.55 19.32
C PHE A 175 7.82 0.22 19.28
N GLU A 176 9.10 0.27 19.63
CA GLU A 176 9.97 -0.92 19.65
C GLU A 176 9.46 -1.95 20.67
N ALA A 177 9.13 -1.50 21.88
CA ALA A 177 8.60 -2.37 22.92
C ALA A 177 7.29 -3.06 22.48
N GLU A 178 6.39 -2.37 21.77
CA GLU A 178 5.15 -2.93 21.27
C GLU A 178 5.40 -4.04 20.23
N LEU A 179 6.32 -3.82 19.28
CA LEU A 179 6.67 -4.82 18.27
C LEU A 179 7.40 -6.04 18.84
N LEU A 180 8.21 -5.86 19.87
CA LEU A 180 8.95 -6.94 20.52
C LEU A 180 8.06 -7.80 21.44
N LYS A 181 6.99 -7.23 22.02
CA LYS A 181 5.98 -8.02 22.78
C LYS A 181 5.33 -9.10 21.92
N GLY A 182 5.10 -8.82 20.64
CA GLY A 182 4.48 -9.76 19.72
C GLY A 182 5.38 -10.93 19.33
N CYS A 183 6.69 -10.69 19.21
CA CYS A 183 7.69 -11.70 18.84
C CYS A 183 9.10 -11.15 19.05
N ALA A 184 9.90 -11.82 19.90
CA ALA A 184 11.30 -11.43 20.14
C ALA A 184 12.15 -11.44 18.86
N GLY A 185 11.85 -12.33 17.90
CA GLY A 185 12.53 -12.37 16.61
C GLY A 185 12.37 -11.12 15.73
N ASN A 186 11.54 -10.15 16.15
CA ASN A 186 11.39 -8.87 15.47
C ASN A 186 12.59 -7.91 15.70
N GLU A 187 13.49 -8.23 16.62
CA GLU A 187 14.71 -7.43 16.86
C GLU A 187 15.53 -7.19 15.59
N LYS A 188 15.56 -8.16 14.69
CA LYS A 188 16.29 -8.06 13.41
C LYS A 188 15.85 -6.92 12.48
N TYR A 189 14.67 -6.36 12.71
CA TYR A 189 14.13 -5.24 11.92
C TYR A 189 14.48 -3.87 12.50
N PHE A 190 15.21 -3.83 13.63
CA PHE A 190 15.65 -2.60 14.26
C PHE A 190 17.15 -2.40 14.09
N LEU A 191 17.54 -1.21 13.65
CA LEU A 191 18.93 -0.79 13.54
C LEU A 191 19.18 0.38 14.51
N ARG A 192 20.27 0.31 15.29
CA ARG A 192 20.79 1.42 16.07
C ARG A 192 22.19 1.76 15.61
N ILE A 193 22.44 3.04 15.37
CA ILE A 193 23.78 3.53 14.98
C ILE A 193 24.75 3.48 16.18
N ASN A 194 24.21 3.75 17.37
CA ASN A 194 24.93 3.61 18.65
C ASN A 194 23.90 3.39 19.78
N ALA A 195 24.38 3.07 20.99
CA ALA A 195 23.55 2.73 22.15
C ALA A 195 22.56 3.83 22.57
N ASN A 196 22.88 5.09 22.31
CA ASN A 196 22.05 6.25 22.70
C ASN A 196 21.14 6.73 21.56
N ALA A 197 21.27 6.17 20.35
CA ALA A 197 20.46 6.54 19.21
C ALA A 197 19.07 5.87 19.30
N ARG A 198 18.06 6.57 18.81
CA ARG A 198 16.77 5.95 18.57
C ARG A 198 16.89 4.84 17.53
N ALA A 199 16.06 3.81 17.68
CA ALA A 199 16.01 2.71 16.72
C ALA A 199 15.46 3.19 15.38
N ARG A 200 15.92 2.58 14.30
CA ARG A 200 15.38 2.73 12.96
C ARG A 200 14.73 1.41 12.54
N PHE A 201 13.46 1.47 12.17
CA PHE A 201 12.67 0.29 11.87
C PHE A 201 12.65 -0.01 10.36
N ASP A 202 12.91 -1.25 9.98
CA ASP A 202 12.81 -1.76 8.61
C ASP A 202 11.37 -2.23 8.33
N LEU A 203 10.47 -1.29 8.03
CA LEU A 203 9.09 -1.61 7.68
C LEU A 203 8.99 -2.51 6.43
N PRO A 204 9.68 -2.21 5.31
CA PRO A 204 9.61 -3.09 4.14
C PRO A 204 10.15 -4.50 4.42
N GLY A 205 11.24 -4.64 5.16
CA GLY A 205 11.76 -5.95 5.56
C GLY A 205 10.84 -6.71 6.51
N PHE A 206 10.16 -5.99 7.41
CA PHE A 206 9.15 -6.58 8.29
C PHE A 206 7.95 -7.13 7.49
N VAL A 207 7.41 -6.35 6.54
CA VAL A 207 6.31 -6.77 5.67
C VAL A 207 6.73 -7.95 4.78
N GLU A 208 7.94 -7.92 4.22
CA GLU A 208 8.52 -9.02 3.44
C GLU A 208 8.60 -10.31 4.28
N GLY A 209 9.06 -10.20 5.53
CA GLY A 209 9.09 -11.34 6.45
C GLY A 209 7.71 -11.92 6.76
N ARG A 210 6.66 -11.09 6.85
CA ARG A 210 5.26 -11.53 7.03
C ARG A 210 4.74 -12.25 5.78
N LEU A 211 5.02 -11.74 4.58
CA LEU A 211 4.66 -12.39 3.31
C LEU A 211 5.37 -13.75 3.14
N ALA A 212 6.66 -13.82 3.47
CA ALA A 212 7.42 -15.06 3.42
C ALA A 212 6.86 -16.11 4.41
N ALA A 213 6.52 -15.69 5.62
CA ALA A 213 5.91 -16.56 6.62
C ALA A 213 4.50 -17.04 6.20
N ALA A 214 3.79 -16.27 5.37
CA ALA A 214 2.51 -16.68 4.78
C ALA A 214 2.66 -17.73 3.67
N GLY A 215 3.88 -18.05 3.22
CA GLY A 215 4.14 -19.14 2.27
C GLY A 215 3.76 -18.83 0.81
N LEU A 216 3.94 -17.57 0.37
CA LEU A 216 3.61 -17.15 -0.99
C LEU A 216 4.64 -17.63 -2.02
N ALA A 217 4.21 -17.77 -3.30
CA ALA A 217 5.05 -18.27 -4.39
C ALA A 217 6.23 -17.35 -4.72
N GLU A 218 5.98 -16.06 -4.78
CA GLU A 218 6.97 -15.06 -5.18
C GLU A 218 6.69 -13.72 -4.49
N ILE A 219 7.74 -13.10 -3.99
CA ILE A 219 7.68 -11.79 -3.33
C ILE A 219 8.70 -10.87 -4.00
N GLU A 220 8.25 -9.73 -4.50
CA GLU A 220 9.11 -8.68 -5.05
C GLU A 220 8.99 -7.41 -4.21
N ARG A 221 10.14 -6.81 -3.87
CA ARG A 221 10.19 -5.56 -3.12
C ARG A 221 10.74 -4.43 -3.98
N GLN A 222 10.01 -3.34 -4.05
CA GLN A 222 10.47 -2.10 -4.65
C GLN A 222 11.36 -1.33 -3.67
N SER A 223 12.45 -0.76 -4.16
CA SER A 223 13.50 -0.20 -3.32
C SER A 223 13.38 1.30 -2.96
N PRO A 224 12.64 2.18 -3.69
CA PRO A 224 12.67 3.60 -3.40
C PRO A 224 12.07 3.97 -2.05
N CYS A 225 12.82 4.73 -1.25
CA CYS A 225 12.32 5.32 0.00
C CYS A 225 11.44 6.53 -0.28
N THR A 226 10.22 6.55 0.25
CA THR A 226 9.27 7.66 0.04
C THR A 226 9.74 8.96 0.69
N TYR A 227 10.40 8.87 1.85
CA TYR A 227 10.94 10.04 2.55
C TYR A 227 12.10 10.70 1.80
N GLU A 228 13.01 9.90 1.23
CA GLU A 228 14.23 10.42 0.58
C GLU A 228 13.96 10.94 -0.84
N ASN A 229 12.94 10.40 -1.51
CA ASN A 229 12.65 10.73 -2.92
C ASN A 229 11.44 11.68 -3.04
N GLU A 230 11.61 12.92 -2.61
CA GLU A 230 10.54 13.92 -2.56
C GLU A 230 9.92 14.23 -3.93
N SER A 231 10.72 14.31 -4.98
CA SER A 231 10.24 14.59 -6.34
C SER A 231 9.32 13.50 -6.89
N ILE A 232 9.33 12.30 -6.26
CA ILE A 232 8.63 11.11 -6.76
C ILE A 232 7.48 10.73 -5.82
N PHE A 233 7.60 10.97 -4.51
CA PHE A 233 6.63 10.48 -3.53
C PHE A 233 6.20 11.54 -2.51
N PHE A 234 4.95 11.44 -2.07
CA PHE A 234 4.49 12.04 -0.83
C PHE A 234 5.04 11.27 0.37
N SER A 235 5.28 11.96 1.49
CA SER A 235 5.74 11.34 2.75
C SER A 235 5.16 12.05 3.96
N PHE A 236 4.46 11.29 4.78
CA PHE A 236 3.95 11.76 6.07
C PHE A 236 5.09 12.16 7.01
N ARG A 237 6.15 11.36 7.09
CA ARG A 237 7.32 11.67 7.95
C ARG A 237 7.98 12.99 7.55
N ARG A 238 8.09 13.25 6.25
CA ARG A 238 8.66 14.50 5.75
C ARG A 238 7.76 15.68 6.07
N SER A 239 6.44 15.56 5.93
CA SER A 239 5.51 16.62 6.29
C SER A 239 5.57 16.95 7.78
N GLN A 240 5.68 15.93 8.65
CA GLN A 240 5.85 16.15 10.10
C GLN A 240 7.17 16.86 10.44
N HIS A 241 8.27 16.50 9.79
CA HIS A 241 9.56 17.18 10.01
C HIS A 241 9.52 18.65 9.54
N ARG A 242 8.74 18.95 8.50
CA ARG A 242 8.54 20.29 7.96
C ARG A 242 7.42 21.07 8.65
N LYS A 243 6.67 20.43 9.53
CA LYS A 243 5.47 21.01 10.18
C LYS A 243 4.45 21.51 9.17
N GLU A 244 4.30 20.76 8.07
CA GLU A 244 3.28 21.03 7.06
C GLU A 244 1.89 20.69 7.62
N ALA A 245 0.87 21.47 7.23
CA ALA A 245 -0.49 21.33 7.76
C ALA A 245 -1.18 20.04 7.30
N ASP A 246 -0.82 19.51 6.13
CA ASP A 246 -1.34 18.25 5.57
C ASP A 246 -0.32 17.67 4.57
N TYR A 247 -0.69 16.57 3.92
CA TYR A 247 0.17 15.88 2.96
C TYR A 247 -0.66 15.12 1.92
N GLY A 248 -0.09 14.97 0.70
CA GLY A 248 -0.67 14.14 -0.35
C GLY A 248 -0.48 12.64 -0.06
N ARG A 249 -1.29 11.81 -0.74
CA ARG A 249 -1.22 10.35 -0.66
C ARG A 249 -1.14 9.77 -2.06
N GLN A 250 -0.11 8.96 -2.29
CA GLN A 250 -0.04 8.13 -3.50
C GLN A 250 -0.97 6.94 -3.38
N ILE A 251 -1.24 6.32 -4.52
CA ILE A 251 -2.12 5.15 -4.64
C ILE A 251 -1.35 3.97 -5.23
N ALA A 252 -1.58 2.80 -4.69
CA ALA A 252 -1.17 1.53 -5.27
C ALA A 252 -2.42 0.74 -5.65
N ALA A 253 -2.53 0.28 -6.87
CA ALA A 253 -3.74 -0.32 -7.39
C ALA A 253 -3.47 -1.52 -8.30
N ILE A 254 -4.41 -2.47 -8.30
CA ILE A 254 -4.36 -3.69 -9.10
C ILE A 254 -5.75 -4.06 -9.58
N VAL A 255 -5.83 -4.63 -10.78
CA VAL A 255 -7.07 -5.07 -11.42
C VAL A 255 -6.85 -6.37 -12.16
N VAL A 256 -7.86 -7.24 -12.17
CA VAL A 256 -7.97 -8.38 -13.07
C VAL A 256 -8.80 -7.97 -14.28
N THR A 257 -8.32 -8.28 -15.52
CA THR A 257 -8.97 -7.89 -16.78
C THR A 257 -9.57 -9.09 -17.51
#